data_2af5b637c1b6d480a028bf70d1f17c89
#
_entry.id   2af5b637c1b6d480a028bf70d1f17c89
#
_cell.length_a   1.000
_cell.length_b   1.000
_cell.length_c   1.000
_cell.angle_alpha   90.00
_cell.angle_beta   90.00
_cell.angle_gamma   90.00
#
_symmetry.space_group_name_H-M   'P 1'
#
loop_
_entity.id
_entity.type
_entity.pdbx_description
1 polymer ?
#
loop_
_entity_poly.entity_id
_entity_poly.type
_entity_poly.pdbx_seq_one_letter_code
_entity_poly.pdbx_strand_id
1 'polypeptide(L)'
;MASSFRIIQSMGPLFLGMSLLFIGNGLVIASCSALLKQNGVGELAIGLINTGFFIGALISTITAHRVISTTGHIRAFAIFSAIFAVSAMLHAISENLIFWAILRAFLGYCYYALLMVIESWLNAKIPNKIRSRVIAFYECVFYTSFGLGILILALDLSAFEIFIISAAFIMLSSIPLNLIRINQPQIPQRQPINIPKIFGIVPLALVGALVAGLAINGFFSMASLFVLLQGYSAKEASFFMTIAMAGGFLAQTFIGGFSDKYGRRPALLLCSVVSLISAVLFLLNGSNLIVQYVLSFFFGGGIFCTYGLSLARANDEITDKTKSVQVARALLFSYSFASLFSPLLMSYAMKIFGAFGFIYVYLVLYVGLILFALTQKTIPQHMRKEYNDRLVARTAGIATIQQNGNFADRENKK
;
A
#
# COMPACT_ATOMS: atom_id res chain seq x y z
N MET A 1 -7.22 23.77 -16.48
CA MET A 1 -6.62 23.84 -15.12
C MET A 1 -7.62 24.28 -14.05
N ALA A 2 -8.42 25.35 -14.25
CA ALA A 2 -9.38 25.85 -13.26
C ALA A 2 -10.42 24.81 -12.77
N SER A 3 -10.90 23.92 -13.62
CA SER A 3 -11.89 22.88 -13.24
C SER A 3 -11.29 21.81 -12.30
N SER A 4 -10.06 21.36 -12.54
CA SER A 4 -9.40 20.35 -11.69
C SER A 4 -9.10 20.88 -10.29
N PHE A 5 -8.64 22.13 -10.21
CA PHE A 5 -8.32 22.78 -8.93
C PHE A 5 -9.58 22.98 -8.06
N ARG A 6 -10.70 23.42 -8.67
CA ARG A 6 -11.97 23.58 -7.94
C ARG A 6 -12.50 22.25 -7.38
N ILE A 7 -12.34 21.15 -8.12
CA ILE A 7 -12.78 19.83 -7.66
C ILE A 7 -11.88 19.35 -6.51
N ILE A 8 -10.56 19.46 -6.64
CA ILE A 8 -9.63 19.14 -5.55
C ILE A 8 -9.96 19.98 -4.31
N GLN A 9 -10.22 21.28 -4.48
CA GLN A 9 -10.57 22.17 -3.37
C GLN A 9 -11.91 21.79 -2.72
N SER A 10 -12.92 21.38 -3.51
CA SER A 10 -14.20 20.87 -2.96
C SER A 10 -14.05 19.55 -2.20
N MET A 11 -12.99 18.78 -2.48
CA MET A 11 -12.61 17.54 -1.80
C MET A 11 -11.55 17.79 -0.72
N GLY A 12 -11.18 19.02 -0.44
CA GLY A 12 -10.16 19.41 0.55
C GLY A 12 -10.32 18.71 1.90
N PRO A 13 -11.52 18.68 2.49
CA PRO A 13 -11.75 17.99 3.75
C PRO A 13 -11.49 16.48 3.67
N LEU A 14 -11.77 15.81 2.54
CA LEU A 14 -11.43 14.40 2.33
C LEU A 14 -9.91 14.21 2.31
N PHE A 15 -9.18 15.03 1.57
CA PHE A 15 -7.72 14.98 1.51
C PHE A 15 -7.07 15.31 2.85
N LEU A 16 -7.62 16.26 3.61
CA LEU A 16 -7.15 16.57 4.96
C LEU A 16 -7.37 15.38 5.91
N GLY A 17 -8.55 14.78 5.90
CA GLY A 17 -8.82 13.55 6.68
C GLY A 17 -7.88 12.42 6.30
N MET A 18 -7.63 12.22 5.01
CA MET A 18 -6.65 11.24 4.51
C MET A 18 -5.24 11.55 5.01
N SER A 19 -4.79 12.79 4.95
CA SER A 19 -3.46 13.20 5.42
C SER A 19 -3.27 12.82 6.89
N LEU A 20 -4.23 13.18 7.73
CA LEU A 20 -4.19 12.85 9.16
C LEU A 20 -4.19 11.34 9.40
N LEU A 21 -5.05 10.60 8.69
CA LEU A 21 -5.08 9.13 8.77
C LEU A 21 -3.73 8.51 8.39
N PHE A 22 -3.12 8.97 7.30
CA PHE A 22 -1.85 8.43 6.81
C PHE A 22 -0.68 8.78 7.71
N ILE A 23 -0.66 9.97 8.34
CA ILE A 23 0.34 10.33 9.36
C ILE A 23 0.24 9.36 10.55
N GLY A 24 -0.95 9.19 11.11
CA GLY A 24 -1.15 8.30 12.26
C GLY A 24 -0.81 6.84 11.94
N ASN A 25 -1.23 6.33 10.78
CA ASN A 25 -0.92 4.97 10.36
C ASN A 25 0.57 4.76 10.05
N GLY A 26 1.23 5.76 9.43
CA GLY A 26 2.68 5.71 9.15
C GLY A 26 3.50 5.56 10.42
N LEU A 27 3.14 6.30 11.46
CA LEU A 27 3.80 6.22 12.77
C LEU A 27 3.56 4.83 13.42
N VAL A 28 2.32 4.32 13.45
CA VAL A 28 2.01 2.97 14.00
C VAL A 28 2.78 1.88 13.27
N ILE A 29 2.81 1.92 11.95
CA ILE A 29 3.45 0.87 11.15
C ILE A 29 4.97 0.86 11.37
N ALA A 30 5.62 2.02 11.36
CA ALA A 30 7.05 2.11 11.55
C ALA A 30 7.48 1.75 12.97
N SER A 31 6.69 2.14 13.98
CA SER A 31 7.04 1.96 15.39
C SER A 31 6.81 0.54 15.90
N CYS A 32 5.85 -0.20 15.40
CA CYS A 32 5.46 -1.49 15.98
C CYS A 32 6.63 -2.49 16.06
N SER A 33 7.32 -2.74 14.96
CA SER A 33 8.47 -3.66 14.95
C SER A 33 9.65 -3.10 15.74
N ALA A 34 9.84 -1.78 15.75
CA ALA A 34 10.89 -1.13 16.52
C ALA A 34 10.66 -1.29 18.03
N LEU A 35 9.46 -1.00 18.51
CA LEU A 35 9.11 -1.11 19.94
C LEU A 35 9.16 -2.56 20.42
N LEU A 36 8.65 -3.50 19.65
CA LEU A 36 8.73 -4.93 20.00
C LEU A 36 10.19 -5.39 20.11
N LYS A 37 11.07 -4.93 19.21
CA LYS A 37 12.49 -5.25 19.28
C LYS A 37 13.18 -4.61 20.48
N GLN A 38 12.86 -3.37 20.80
CA GLN A 38 13.37 -2.67 22.00
C GLN A 38 12.96 -3.40 23.30
N ASN A 39 11.76 -4.00 23.33
CA ASN A 39 11.28 -4.83 24.44
C ASN A 39 11.84 -6.27 24.41
N GLY A 40 12.86 -6.55 23.60
CA GLY A 40 13.53 -7.86 23.57
C GLY A 40 12.76 -8.96 22.87
N VAL A 41 11.70 -8.64 22.12
CA VAL A 41 10.91 -9.65 21.40
C VAL A 41 11.72 -10.18 20.21
N GLY A 42 11.72 -11.51 20.03
CA GLY A 42 12.42 -12.17 18.93
C GLY A 42 11.76 -11.92 17.57
N GLU A 43 12.57 -11.98 16.53
CA GLU A 43 12.20 -11.63 15.14
C GLU A 43 10.94 -12.36 14.67
N LEU A 44 10.85 -13.69 14.90
CA LEU A 44 9.72 -14.50 14.47
C LEU A 44 8.41 -14.07 15.15
N ALA A 45 8.45 -13.76 16.45
CA ALA A 45 7.28 -13.28 17.18
C ALA A 45 6.83 -11.91 16.64
N ILE A 46 7.77 -11.01 16.31
CA ILE A 46 7.47 -9.72 15.66
C ILE A 46 6.76 -9.97 14.32
N GLY A 47 7.25 -10.93 13.52
CA GLY A 47 6.61 -11.30 12.25
C GLY A 47 5.18 -11.82 12.43
N LEU A 48 4.96 -12.70 13.42
CA LEU A 48 3.64 -13.23 13.75
C LEU A 48 2.66 -12.13 14.17
N ILE A 49 3.10 -11.20 15.03
CA ILE A 49 2.30 -10.06 15.47
C ILE A 49 1.92 -9.18 14.28
N ASN A 50 2.89 -8.85 13.42
CA ASN A 50 2.63 -8.05 12.21
C ASN A 50 1.72 -8.74 11.21
N THR A 51 1.74 -10.06 11.12
CA THR A 51 0.80 -10.86 10.31
C THR A 51 -0.65 -10.62 10.74
N GLY A 52 -0.91 -10.37 12.01
CA GLY A 52 -2.22 -9.97 12.52
C GLY A 52 -2.82 -8.80 11.75
N PHE A 53 -2.04 -7.78 11.42
CA PHE A 53 -2.50 -6.64 10.61
C PHE A 53 -3.05 -7.09 9.26
N PHE A 54 -2.35 -7.97 8.55
CA PHE A 54 -2.78 -8.44 7.23
C PHE A 54 -3.93 -9.43 7.27
N ILE A 55 -4.08 -10.19 8.38
CA ILE A 55 -5.29 -10.97 8.64
C ILE A 55 -6.51 -10.03 8.74
N GLY A 56 -6.41 -8.99 9.54
CA GLY A 56 -7.46 -7.98 9.67
C GLY A 56 -7.77 -7.30 8.34
N ALA A 57 -6.74 -6.90 7.59
CA ALA A 57 -6.87 -6.33 6.25
C ALA A 57 -7.64 -7.26 5.29
N LEU A 58 -7.29 -8.54 5.25
CA LEU A 58 -7.96 -9.54 4.42
C LEU A 58 -9.44 -9.70 4.80
N ILE A 59 -9.75 -9.82 6.10
CA ILE A 59 -11.13 -9.89 6.60
C ILE A 59 -11.90 -8.62 6.21
N SER A 60 -11.28 -7.44 6.32
CA SER A 60 -11.87 -6.16 5.93
C SER A 60 -12.29 -6.14 4.46
N THR A 61 -11.42 -6.62 3.55
CA THR A 61 -11.76 -6.68 2.12
C THR A 61 -13.02 -7.51 1.83
N ILE A 62 -13.33 -8.44 2.73
CA ILE A 62 -14.49 -9.34 2.61
C ILE A 62 -15.74 -8.75 3.28
N THR A 63 -15.62 -8.09 4.41
CA THR A 63 -16.74 -7.77 5.29
C THR A 63 -17.06 -6.27 5.42
N ALA A 64 -16.08 -5.37 5.30
CA ALA A 64 -16.26 -3.94 5.59
C ALA A 64 -17.34 -3.28 4.72
N HIS A 65 -17.52 -3.74 3.47
CA HIS A 65 -18.57 -3.22 2.59
C HIS A 65 -19.98 -3.37 3.19
N ARG A 66 -20.23 -4.41 4.04
CA ARG A 66 -21.54 -4.59 4.70
C ARG A 66 -21.79 -3.48 5.71
N VAL A 67 -20.78 -3.13 6.50
CA VAL A 67 -20.87 -2.02 7.45
C VAL A 67 -21.06 -0.69 6.70
N ILE A 68 -20.25 -0.45 5.64
CA ILE A 68 -20.34 0.77 4.84
C ILE A 68 -21.72 0.90 4.19
N SER A 69 -22.30 -0.20 3.68
CA SER A 69 -23.62 -0.20 3.02
C SER A 69 -24.77 0.09 3.98
N THR A 70 -24.67 -0.36 5.22
CA THR A 70 -25.76 -0.18 6.23
C THR A 70 -25.66 1.17 6.92
N THR A 71 -24.44 1.64 7.24
CA THR A 71 -24.24 2.88 8.01
C THR A 71 -24.00 4.12 7.15
N GLY A 72 -23.59 3.91 5.90
CA GLY A 72 -23.14 4.96 4.99
C GLY A 72 -21.68 5.36 5.20
N HIS A 73 -21.09 6.04 4.20
CA HIS A 73 -19.64 6.30 4.14
C HIS A 73 -19.11 7.16 5.29
N ILE A 74 -19.80 8.26 5.65
CA ILE A 74 -19.34 9.18 6.70
C ILE A 74 -19.33 8.50 8.07
N ARG A 75 -20.44 7.84 8.41
CA ARG A 75 -20.56 7.15 9.71
C ARG A 75 -19.61 5.95 9.78
N ALA A 76 -19.47 5.20 8.70
CA ALA A 76 -18.51 4.10 8.63
C ALA A 76 -17.07 4.60 8.83
N PHE A 77 -16.70 5.73 8.22
CA PHE A 77 -15.39 6.35 8.44
C PHE A 77 -15.17 6.71 9.91
N ALA A 78 -16.14 7.34 10.56
CA ALA A 78 -16.06 7.72 11.97
C ALA A 78 -15.96 6.48 12.89
N ILE A 79 -16.73 5.42 12.62
CA ILE A 79 -16.68 4.17 13.39
C ILE A 79 -15.29 3.52 13.24
N PHE A 80 -14.82 3.34 12.01
CA PHE A 80 -13.54 2.67 11.78
C PHE A 80 -12.35 3.48 12.29
N SER A 81 -12.36 4.81 12.16
CA SER A 81 -11.30 5.66 12.74
C SER A 81 -11.30 5.63 14.26
N ALA A 82 -12.46 5.58 14.91
CA ALA A 82 -12.56 5.45 16.36
C ALA A 82 -12.00 4.10 16.84
N ILE A 83 -12.41 2.98 16.22
CA ILE A 83 -11.90 1.65 16.58
C ILE A 83 -10.40 1.56 16.31
N PHE A 84 -9.93 2.14 15.19
CA PHE A 84 -8.50 2.19 14.86
C PHE A 84 -7.71 2.97 15.92
N ALA A 85 -8.16 4.16 16.31
CA ALA A 85 -7.51 4.99 17.32
C ALA A 85 -7.48 4.29 18.70
N VAL A 86 -8.59 3.71 19.14
CA VAL A 86 -8.64 2.93 20.39
C VAL A 86 -7.69 1.75 20.32
N SER A 87 -7.68 1.00 19.22
CA SER A 87 -6.77 -0.14 19.07
C SER A 87 -5.31 0.30 19.09
N ALA A 88 -4.96 1.47 18.53
CA ALA A 88 -3.62 2.02 18.61
C ALA A 88 -3.25 2.37 20.06
N MET A 89 -4.13 3.07 20.79
CA MET A 89 -3.90 3.43 22.20
C MET A 89 -3.72 2.20 23.11
N LEU A 90 -4.48 1.15 22.87
CA LEU A 90 -4.43 -0.07 23.70
C LEU A 90 -3.07 -0.80 23.59
N HIS A 91 -2.28 -0.59 22.53
CA HIS A 91 -0.90 -1.10 22.47
C HIS A 91 -0.01 -0.51 23.57
N ALA A 92 -0.31 0.70 24.06
CA ALA A 92 0.46 1.35 25.11
C ALA A 92 0.19 0.77 26.51
N ILE A 93 -0.89 -0.04 26.69
CA ILE A 93 -1.35 -0.48 28.02
C ILE A 93 -0.77 -1.83 28.41
N SER A 94 -0.39 -2.67 27.43
CA SER A 94 0.00 -4.06 27.72
C SER A 94 1.16 -4.50 26.83
N GLU A 95 2.08 -5.24 27.40
CA GLU A 95 3.20 -5.88 26.68
C GLU A 95 2.87 -7.32 26.22
N ASN A 96 1.64 -7.78 26.44
CA ASN A 96 1.22 -9.13 26.05
C ASN A 96 1.21 -9.27 24.52
N LEU A 97 2.02 -10.19 23.98
CA LEU A 97 2.21 -10.37 22.56
C LEU A 97 0.94 -10.85 21.84
N ILE A 98 0.13 -11.69 22.47
CA ILE A 98 -1.16 -12.15 21.91
C ILE A 98 -2.14 -10.98 21.82
N PHE A 99 -2.19 -10.15 22.85
CA PHE A 99 -3.01 -8.94 22.84
C PHE A 99 -2.58 -7.99 21.71
N TRP A 100 -1.29 -7.78 21.53
CA TRP A 100 -0.75 -6.99 20.41
C TRP A 100 -1.15 -7.58 19.06
N ALA A 101 -1.07 -8.89 18.86
CA ALA A 101 -1.47 -9.54 17.60
C ALA A 101 -2.96 -9.32 17.29
N ILE A 102 -3.84 -9.40 18.30
CA ILE A 102 -5.26 -9.12 18.18
C ILE A 102 -5.50 -7.65 17.82
N LEU A 103 -4.85 -6.73 18.52
CA LEU A 103 -4.95 -5.28 18.23
C LEU A 103 -4.45 -4.97 16.82
N ARG A 104 -3.37 -5.60 16.36
CA ARG A 104 -2.87 -5.48 14.99
C ARG A 104 -3.93 -5.92 13.96
N ALA A 105 -4.71 -6.97 14.25
CA ALA A 105 -5.80 -7.37 13.37
C ALA A 105 -6.91 -6.31 13.30
N PHE A 106 -7.26 -5.68 14.43
CA PHE A 106 -8.19 -4.55 14.41
C PHE A 106 -7.64 -3.34 13.64
N LEU A 107 -6.36 -3.01 13.81
CA LEU A 107 -5.71 -1.93 13.05
C LEU A 107 -5.79 -2.19 11.55
N GLY A 108 -5.41 -3.39 11.11
CA GLY A 108 -5.46 -3.76 9.69
C GLY A 108 -6.88 -3.75 9.13
N TYR A 109 -7.84 -4.29 9.87
CA TYR A 109 -9.26 -4.27 9.49
C TYR A 109 -9.76 -2.84 9.27
N CYS A 110 -9.56 -1.97 10.27
CA CYS A 110 -10.05 -0.59 10.22
C CYS A 110 -9.35 0.23 9.14
N TYR A 111 -8.03 0.09 9.00
CA TYR A 111 -7.27 0.81 7.98
C TYR A 111 -7.77 0.51 6.56
N TYR A 112 -7.93 -0.78 6.22
CA TYR A 112 -8.42 -1.17 4.89
C TYR A 112 -9.89 -0.78 4.67
N ALA A 113 -10.71 -0.80 5.71
CA ALA A 113 -12.08 -0.29 5.65
C ALA A 113 -12.12 1.22 5.38
N LEU A 114 -11.27 2.00 6.06
CA LEU A 114 -11.13 3.44 5.84
C LEU A 114 -10.68 3.78 4.42
N LEU A 115 -9.71 3.03 3.89
CA LEU A 115 -9.27 3.17 2.51
C LEU A 115 -10.39 2.87 1.52
N MET A 116 -11.21 1.84 1.78
CA MET A 116 -12.37 1.52 0.96
C MET A 116 -13.38 2.68 0.92
N VAL A 117 -13.63 3.34 2.06
CA VAL A 117 -14.49 4.54 2.12
C VAL A 117 -13.91 5.68 1.29
N ILE A 118 -12.62 6.01 1.47
CA ILE A 118 -11.92 7.08 0.77
C ILE A 118 -11.98 6.86 -0.74
N GLU A 119 -11.60 5.67 -1.19
CA GLU A 119 -11.55 5.32 -2.62
C GLU A 119 -12.93 5.31 -3.26
N SER A 120 -13.96 4.86 -2.53
CA SER A 120 -15.35 4.96 -2.96
C SER A 120 -15.76 6.40 -3.25
N TRP A 121 -15.37 7.33 -2.39
CA TRP A 121 -15.69 8.75 -2.57
C TRP A 121 -14.91 9.40 -3.71
N LEU A 122 -13.61 9.11 -3.80
CA LEU A 122 -12.78 9.57 -4.90
C LEU A 122 -13.40 9.17 -6.24
N ASN A 123 -13.86 7.93 -6.34
CA ASN A 123 -14.45 7.40 -7.58
C ASN A 123 -15.78 8.01 -7.95
N ALA A 124 -16.65 8.23 -6.97
CA ALA A 124 -17.98 8.77 -7.23
C ALA A 124 -17.96 10.26 -7.62
N LYS A 125 -16.93 11.01 -7.21
CA LYS A 125 -16.85 12.46 -7.39
C LYS A 125 -15.95 12.92 -8.52
N ILE A 126 -15.07 12.07 -9.02
CA ILE A 126 -14.05 12.47 -9.99
C ILE A 126 -14.54 12.20 -11.41
N PRO A 127 -14.76 13.25 -12.25
CA PRO A 127 -15.02 13.08 -13.68
C PRO A 127 -13.82 12.42 -14.39
N ASN A 128 -14.10 11.58 -15.38
CA ASN A 128 -13.06 10.85 -16.13
C ASN A 128 -11.97 11.79 -16.69
N LYS A 129 -12.35 12.98 -17.17
CA LYS A 129 -11.43 13.98 -17.78
C LYS A 129 -10.29 14.45 -16.87
N ILE A 130 -10.48 14.41 -15.54
CA ILE A 130 -9.47 14.91 -14.57
C ILE A 130 -8.99 13.82 -13.61
N ARG A 131 -9.43 12.59 -13.81
CA ARG A 131 -9.21 11.46 -12.90
C ARG A 131 -7.73 11.21 -12.63
N SER A 132 -6.89 11.20 -13.67
CA SER A 132 -5.44 10.99 -13.54
C SER A 132 -4.77 12.03 -12.63
N ARG A 133 -5.18 13.29 -12.74
CA ARG A 133 -4.63 14.39 -11.91
C ARG A 133 -5.01 14.27 -10.44
N VAL A 134 -6.26 13.90 -10.17
CA VAL A 134 -6.74 13.72 -8.78
C VAL A 134 -6.07 12.51 -8.14
N ILE A 135 -5.83 11.43 -8.90
CA ILE A 135 -5.12 10.27 -8.41
C ILE A 135 -3.64 10.60 -8.15
N ALA A 136 -2.99 11.34 -9.03
CA ALA A 136 -1.62 11.80 -8.79
C ALA A 136 -1.54 12.65 -7.51
N PHE A 137 -2.54 13.51 -7.25
CA PHE A 137 -2.63 14.28 -6.01
C PHE A 137 -2.87 13.37 -4.79
N TYR A 138 -3.76 12.36 -4.90
CA TYR A 138 -3.97 11.34 -3.87
C TYR A 138 -2.66 10.61 -3.52
N GLU A 139 -1.88 10.21 -4.51
CA GLU A 139 -0.59 9.58 -4.31
C GLU A 139 0.41 10.52 -3.62
N CYS A 140 0.46 11.78 -4.03
CA CYS A 140 1.28 12.80 -3.39
C CYS A 140 0.91 12.94 -1.90
N VAL A 141 -0.38 13.06 -1.59
CA VAL A 141 -0.90 13.14 -0.22
C VAL A 141 -0.50 11.88 0.58
N PHE A 142 -0.65 10.69 -0.02
CA PHE A 142 -0.27 9.45 0.65
C PHE A 142 1.22 9.42 1.00
N TYR A 143 2.11 9.57 0.01
CA TYR A 143 3.56 9.44 0.24
C TYR A 143 4.06 10.49 1.22
N THR A 144 3.61 11.73 1.08
CA THR A 144 4.02 12.82 1.97
C THR A 144 3.52 12.60 3.40
N SER A 145 2.23 12.32 3.56
CA SER A 145 1.63 12.20 4.89
C SER A 145 2.11 10.93 5.62
N PHE A 146 2.18 9.80 4.92
CA PHE A 146 2.66 8.55 5.50
C PHE A 146 4.15 8.66 5.87
N GLY A 147 4.97 9.27 5.00
CA GLY A 147 6.39 9.54 5.27
C GLY A 147 6.58 10.47 6.46
N LEU A 148 5.77 11.54 6.59
CA LEU A 148 5.78 12.41 7.77
C LEU A 148 5.43 11.62 9.04
N GLY A 149 4.46 10.72 8.98
CA GLY A 149 4.12 9.83 10.09
C GLY A 149 5.31 8.96 10.53
N ILE A 150 6.01 8.35 9.58
CA ILE A 150 7.23 7.58 9.86
C ILE A 150 8.31 8.46 10.51
N LEU A 151 8.50 9.69 10.03
CA LEU A 151 9.51 10.61 10.55
C LEU A 151 9.24 11.04 12.00
N ILE A 152 8.01 11.00 12.49
CA ILE A 152 7.73 11.26 13.92
C ILE A 152 8.49 10.27 14.84
N LEU A 153 8.76 9.06 14.36
CA LEU A 153 9.54 8.07 15.10
C LEU A 153 10.99 8.56 15.37
N ALA A 154 11.48 9.55 14.61
CA ALA A 154 12.80 10.15 14.83
C ALA A 154 12.86 11.09 16.05
N LEU A 155 11.73 11.42 16.68
CA LEU A 155 11.65 12.37 17.80
C LEU A 155 11.97 11.75 19.17
N ASP A 156 12.43 10.50 19.21
CA ASP A 156 12.81 9.78 20.44
C ASP A 156 11.71 9.79 21.51
N LEU A 157 10.49 9.50 21.07
CA LEU A 157 9.29 9.44 21.91
C LEU A 157 9.18 8.11 22.64
N SER A 158 8.59 8.12 23.82
CA SER A 158 8.20 6.89 24.52
C SER A 158 7.12 6.11 23.75
N ALA A 159 7.01 4.79 24.01
CA ALA A 159 5.97 3.97 23.40
C ALA A 159 4.56 4.53 23.64
N PHE A 160 4.31 5.05 24.84
CA PHE A 160 3.04 5.67 25.20
C PHE A 160 2.74 6.90 24.33
N GLU A 161 3.71 7.81 24.17
CA GLU A 161 3.55 9.00 23.32
C GLU A 161 3.33 8.65 21.86
N ILE A 162 4.05 7.66 21.32
CA ILE A 162 3.90 7.18 19.94
C ILE A 162 2.48 6.73 19.67
N PHE A 163 1.92 5.88 20.55
CA PHE A 163 0.56 5.36 20.33
C PHE A 163 -0.53 6.42 20.55
N ILE A 164 -0.35 7.34 21.50
CA ILE A 164 -1.29 8.45 21.71
C ILE A 164 -1.26 9.43 20.54
N ILE A 165 -0.08 9.83 20.07
CA ILE A 165 0.04 10.73 18.92
C ILE A 165 -0.57 10.08 17.67
N SER A 166 -0.28 8.80 17.44
CA SER A 166 -0.89 8.05 16.33
C SER A 166 -2.41 8.05 16.42
N ALA A 167 -2.95 7.72 17.59
CA ALA A 167 -4.39 7.68 17.85
C ALA A 167 -5.03 9.06 17.67
N ALA A 168 -4.37 10.13 18.12
CA ALA A 168 -4.85 11.50 17.96
C ALA A 168 -4.98 11.86 16.47
N PHE A 169 -3.97 11.60 15.64
CA PHE A 169 -4.04 11.83 14.20
C PHE A 169 -5.15 11.01 13.54
N ILE A 170 -5.29 9.74 13.90
CA ILE A 170 -6.34 8.85 13.36
C ILE A 170 -7.73 9.34 13.77
N MET A 171 -7.93 9.73 15.02
CA MET A 171 -9.22 10.27 15.50
C MET A 171 -9.56 11.59 14.80
N LEU A 172 -8.61 12.52 14.72
CA LEU A 172 -8.76 13.80 14.05
C LEU A 172 -9.07 13.64 12.56
N SER A 173 -8.66 12.55 11.93
CA SER A 173 -8.93 12.29 10.51
C SER A 173 -10.42 12.24 10.17
N SER A 174 -11.26 11.88 11.13
CA SER A 174 -12.72 11.80 10.94
C SER A 174 -13.41 13.18 10.95
N ILE A 175 -12.83 14.19 11.61
CA ILE A 175 -13.45 15.49 11.79
C ILE A 175 -13.76 16.19 10.46
N PRO A 176 -12.80 16.35 9.52
CA PRO A 176 -13.07 17.02 8.26
C PRO A 176 -14.20 16.38 7.46
N LEU A 177 -14.29 15.04 7.50
CA LEU A 177 -15.32 14.30 6.77
C LEU A 177 -16.72 14.47 7.39
N ASN A 178 -16.80 14.55 8.72
CA ASN A 178 -18.08 14.76 9.41
C ASN A 178 -18.65 16.18 9.21
N LEU A 179 -17.80 17.14 8.86
CA LEU A 179 -18.22 18.52 8.58
C LEU A 179 -18.77 18.72 7.16
N ILE A 180 -18.63 17.72 6.26
CA ILE A 180 -19.08 17.85 4.87
C ILE A 180 -20.53 17.39 4.72
N ARG A 181 -21.34 18.21 4.05
CA ARG A 181 -22.68 17.86 3.56
C ARG A 181 -22.60 17.43 2.09
N ILE A 182 -22.19 16.22 1.82
CA ILE A 182 -22.07 15.68 0.45
C ILE A 182 -22.91 14.43 0.31
N ASN A 183 -23.58 14.26 -0.85
CA ASN A 183 -24.30 13.04 -1.18
C ASN A 183 -23.33 11.85 -1.20
N GLN A 184 -23.72 10.77 -0.51
CA GLN A 184 -22.89 9.57 -0.37
C GLN A 184 -22.87 8.78 -1.68
N PRO A 185 -21.74 8.14 -2.05
CA PRO A 185 -21.67 7.29 -3.22
C PRO A 185 -22.47 6.01 -3.05
N GLN A 186 -22.96 5.45 -4.17
CA GLN A 186 -23.58 4.14 -4.17
C GLN A 186 -22.52 3.03 -4.04
N ILE A 187 -22.84 1.98 -3.31
CA ILE A 187 -21.92 0.87 -3.06
C ILE A 187 -22.13 -0.20 -4.14
N PRO A 188 -21.08 -0.57 -4.90
CA PRO A 188 -21.19 -1.55 -5.97
C PRO A 188 -21.41 -2.96 -5.44
N GLN A 189 -22.17 -3.77 -6.21
CA GLN A 189 -22.38 -5.18 -5.91
C GLN A 189 -21.11 -6.02 -6.16
N ARG A 190 -20.95 -7.09 -5.36
CA ARG A 190 -19.83 -8.03 -5.50
C ARG A 190 -20.02 -8.98 -6.70
N GLN A 191 -18.89 -9.29 -7.36
CA GLN A 191 -18.80 -10.35 -8.36
C GLN A 191 -17.81 -11.43 -7.89
N PRO A 192 -18.01 -12.71 -8.23
CA PRO A 192 -17.12 -13.81 -7.85
C PRO A 192 -15.72 -13.67 -8.50
N ILE A 193 -14.69 -14.16 -7.83
CA ILE A 193 -13.30 -14.18 -8.30
C ILE A 193 -12.93 -15.61 -8.70
N ASN A 194 -12.33 -15.79 -9.88
CA ASN A 194 -11.77 -17.07 -10.33
C ASN A 194 -10.30 -16.90 -10.72
N ILE A 195 -9.40 -17.12 -9.75
CA ILE A 195 -7.95 -16.92 -9.90
C ILE A 195 -7.31 -17.81 -10.98
N PRO A 196 -7.56 -19.13 -11.05
CA PRO A 196 -6.95 -19.98 -12.08
C PRO A 196 -7.26 -19.51 -13.49
N LYS A 197 -8.50 -19.08 -13.75
CA LYS A 197 -8.90 -18.54 -15.06
C LYS A 197 -8.17 -17.24 -15.38
N ILE A 198 -7.93 -16.39 -14.39
CA ILE A 198 -7.25 -15.11 -14.54
C ILE A 198 -5.75 -15.30 -14.76
N PHE A 199 -5.12 -16.30 -14.12
CA PHE A 199 -3.71 -16.65 -14.39
C PHE A 199 -3.49 -16.99 -15.87
N GLY A 200 -4.42 -17.71 -16.50
CA GLY A 200 -4.36 -18.01 -17.94
C GLY A 200 -4.47 -16.78 -18.85
N ILE A 201 -5.04 -15.67 -18.34
CA ILE A 201 -5.26 -14.43 -19.13
C ILE A 201 -4.11 -13.44 -18.91
N VAL A 202 -3.68 -13.21 -17.66
CA VAL A 202 -2.72 -12.16 -17.29
C VAL A 202 -1.62 -12.68 -16.34
N PRO A 203 -0.83 -13.69 -16.73
CA PRO A 203 0.10 -14.38 -15.84
C PRO A 203 1.16 -13.44 -15.23
N LEU A 204 1.78 -12.56 -16.04
CA LEU A 204 2.80 -11.64 -15.55
C LEU A 204 2.25 -10.65 -14.53
N ALA A 205 1.04 -10.16 -14.77
CA ALA A 205 0.41 -9.21 -13.87
C ALA A 205 0.07 -9.86 -12.52
N LEU A 206 -0.38 -11.13 -12.53
CA LEU A 206 -0.72 -11.86 -11.32
C LEU A 206 0.52 -12.17 -10.47
N VAL A 207 1.59 -12.68 -11.10
CA VAL A 207 2.87 -12.94 -10.41
C VAL A 207 3.47 -11.61 -9.89
N GLY A 208 3.43 -10.55 -10.68
CA GLY A 208 3.88 -9.23 -10.25
C GLY A 208 3.08 -8.69 -9.06
N ALA A 209 1.76 -8.93 -9.00
CA ALA A 209 0.94 -8.55 -7.87
C ALA A 209 1.28 -9.36 -6.60
N LEU A 210 1.54 -10.66 -6.72
CA LEU A 210 2.01 -11.50 -5.61
C LEU A 210 3.35 -11.01 -5.07
N VAL A 211 4.33 -10.79 -5.94
CA VAL A 211 5.66 -10.28 -5.55
C VAL A 211 5.54 -8.89 -4.92
N ALA A 212 4.73 -8.00 -5.47
CA ALA A 212 4.49 -6.69 -4.89
C ALA A 212 3.84 -6.77 -3.50
N GLY A 213 2.91 -7.69 -3.29
CA GLY A 213 2.29 -7.94 -1.98
C GLY A 213 3.31 -8.36 -0.94
N LEU A 214 4.20 -9.30 -1.28
CA LEU A 214 5.31 -9.72 -0.41
C LEU A 214 6.31 -8.59 -0.18
N ALA A 215 6.74 -7.90 -1.23
CA ALA A 215 7.81 -6.92 -1.16
C ALA A 215 7.38 -5.63 -0.44
N ILE A 216 6.27 -5.00 -0.85
CA ILE A 216 5.81 -3.71 -0.30
C ILE A 216 5.42 -3.87 1.17
N ASN A 217 4.64 -4.90 1.50
CA ASN A 217 4.17 -5.08 2.87
C ASN A 217 5.24 -5.67 3.79
N GLY A 218 6.19 -6.44 3.24
CA GLY A 218 7.40 -6.83 3.95
C GLY A 218 8.27 -5.63 4.31
N PHE A 219 8.41 -4.70 3.39
CA PHE A 219 9.11 -3.45 3.67
C PHE A 219 8.45 -2.69 4.83
N PHE A 220 7.18 -2.37 4.71
CA PHE A 220 6.50 -1.60 5.75
C PHE A 220 6.46 -2.28 7.12
N SER A 221 6.37 -3.60 7.16
CA SER A 221 6.30 -4.35 8.42
C SER A 221 7.65 -4.63 9.07
N MET A 222 8.73 -4.77 8.29
CA MET A 222 10.00 -5.30 8.78
C MET A 222 11.23 -4.41 8.53
N ALA A 223 11.10 -3.31 7.77
CA ALA A 223 12.25 -2.45 7.47
C ALA A 223 12.83 -1.78 8.72
N SER A 224 11.99 -1.37 9.70
CA SER A 224 12.49 -0.85 10.96
C SER A 224 13.29 -1.90 11.74
N LEU A 225 12.80 -3.16 11.79
CA LEU A 225 13.51 -4.26 12.41
C LEU A 225 14.84 -4.54 11.71
N PHE A 226 14.91 -4.49 10.37
CA PHE A 226 16.14 -4.64 9.61
C PHE A 226 17.22 -3.64 10.05
N VAL A 227 16.84 -2.39 10.22
CA VAL A 227 17.78 -1.32 10.64
C VAL A 227 18.20 -1.51 12.10
N LEU A 228 17.26 -1.83 13.01
CA LEU A 228 17.55 -2.03 14.42
C LEU A 228 18.46 -3.25 14.68
N LEU A 229 18.29 -4.34 13.92
CA LEU A 229 19.15 -5.53 14.06
C LEU A 229 20.61 -5.29 13.67
N GLN A 230 20.90 -4.21 12.96
CA GLN A 230 22.25 -3.77 12.62
C GLN A 230 22.87 -2.87 13.70
N GLY A 231 22.13 -2.62 14.82
CA GLY A 231 22.59 -1.79 15.93
C GLY A 231 22.24 -0.31 15.79
N TYR A 232 21.46 0.08 14.79
CA TYR A 232 20.97 1.45 14.63
C TYR A 232 19.69 1.71 15.44
N SER A 233 19.37 2.98 15.64
CA SER A 233 18.20 3.42 16.41
C SER A 233 16.92 3.49 15.56
N ALA A 234 15.80 3.73 16.23
CA ALA A 234 14.51 3.98 15.57
C ALA A 234 14.55 5.24 14.69
N LYS A 235 15.40 6.21 15.01
CA LYS A 235 15.61 7.42 14.21
C LYS A 235 16.20 7.07 12.84
N GLU A 236 17.26 6.27 12.79
CA GLU A 236 17.85 5.84 11.52
C GLU A 236 16.88 4.96 10.73
N ALA A 237 16.10 4.12 11.41
CA ALA A 237 15.07 3.31 10.75
C ALA A 237 14.00 4.18 10.09
N SER A 238 13.57 5.26 10.75
CA SER A 238 12.59 6.19 10.18
C SER A 238 13.11 6.90 8.93
N PHE A 239 14.36 7.35 8.93
CA PHE A 239 15.00 7.94 7.74
C PHE A 239 15.13 6.92 6.61
N PHE A 240 15.57 5.69 6.89
CA PHE A 240 15.68 4.62 5.91
C PHE A 240 14.34 4.37 5.20
N MET A 241 13.26 4.24 5.96
CA MET A 241 11.92 3.98 5.41
C MET A 241 11.39 5.18 4.62
N THR A 242 11.58 6.40 5.12
CA THR A 242 11.09 7.62 4.45
C THR A 242 11.85 7.89 3.16
N ILE A 243 13.16 7.67 3.13
CA ILE A 243 13.98 7.83 1.93
C ILE A 243 13.57 6.80 0.87
N ALA A 244 13.30 5.55 1.25
CA ALA A 244 12.77 4.55 0.34
C ALA A 244 11.41 4.96 -0.23
N MET A 245 10.52 5.53 0.58
CA MET A 245 9.23 6.06 0.10
C MET A 245 9.41 7.23 -0.87
N ALA A 246 10.33 8.14 -0.61
CA ALA A 246 10.67 9.23 -1.53
C ALA A 246 11.16 8.68 -2.87
N GLY A 247 12.02 7.66 -2.85
CA GLY A 247 12.45 6.94 -4.04
C GLY A 247 11.29 6.34 -4.83
N GLY A 248 10.37 5.67 -4.13
CA GLY A 248 9.15 5.11 -4.73
C GLY A 248 8.24 6.16 -5.37
N PHE A 249 8.02 7.26 -4.67
CA PHE A 249 7.21 8.37 -5.18
C PHE A 249 7.81 8.98 -6.45
N LEU A 250 9.10 9.30 -6.42
CA LEU A 250 9.78 9.88 -7.58
C LEU A 250 9.85 8.89 -8.75
N ALA A 251 10.18 7.62 -8.48
CA ALA A 251 10.25 6.60 -9.53
C ALA A 251 8.90 6.42 -10.26
N GLN A 252 7.76 6.51 -9.58
CA GLN A 252 6.45 6.38 -10.22
C GLN A 252 6.20 7.46 -11.28
N THR A 253 6.69 8.68 -11.07
CA THR A 253 6.53 9.75 -12.05
C THR A 253 7.28 9.48 -13.35
N PHE A 254 8.47 8.89 -13.29
CA PHE A 254 9.30 8.57 -14.46
C PHE A 254 8.92 7.24 -15.11
N ILE A 255 8.64 6.22 -14.29
CA ILE A 255 8.40 4.87 -14.78
C ILE A 255 7.09 4.75 -15.56
N GLY A 256 6.12 5.61 -15.27
CA GLY A 256 4.88 5.72 -16.04
C GLY A 256 5.15 6.04 -17.50
N GLY A 257 5.86 7.14 -17.77
CA GLY A 257 6.25 7.54 -19.14
C GLY A 257 7.15 6.52 -19.84
N PHE A 258 8.13 5.96 -19.12
CA PHE A 258 8.95 4.87 -19.63
C PHE A 258 8.12 3.65 -20.03
N SER A 259 7.20 3.26 -19.18
CA SER A 259 6.29 2.13 -19.37
C SER A 259 5.36 2.32 -20.57
N ASP A 260 4.88 3.53 -20.80
CA ASP A 260 4.05 3.85 -21.98
C ASP A 260 4.84 3.76 -23.27
N LYS A 261 6.08 4.25 -23.27
CA LYS A 261 6.96 4.26 -24.45
C LYS A 261 7.50 2.85 -24.77
N TYR A 262 8.11 2.18 -23.81
CA TYR A 262 8.82 0.91 -24.03
C TYR A 262 8.00 -0.34 -23.70
N GLY A 263 6.91 -0.20 -22.94
CA GLY A 263 6.00 -1.29 -22.54
C GLY A 263 6.12 -1.69 -21.09
N ARG A 264 5.08 -2.40 -20.60
CA ARG A 264 4.95 -2.76 -19.18
C ARG A 264 5.97 -3.80 -18.72
N ARG A 265 6.27 -4.79 -19.57
CA ARG A 265 7.27 -5.82 -19.28
C ARG A 265 8.68 -5.23 -19.12
N PRO A 266 9.23 -4.41 -20.04
CA PRO A 266 10.50 -3.74 -19.84
C PRO A 266 10.53 -2.82 -18.61
N ALA A 267 9.45 -2.11 -18.33
CA ALA A 267 9.36 -1.27 -17.14
C ALA A 267 9.40 -2.09 -15.84
N LEU A 268 8.67 -3.22 -15.80
CA LEU A 268 8.69 -4.14 -14.66
C LEU A 268 10.08 -4.77 -14.46
N LEU A 269 10.73 -5.17 -15.56
CA LEU A 269 12.12 -5.66 -15.53
C LEU A 269 13.07 -4.59 -15.01
N LEU A 270 12.98 -3.34 -15.47
CA LEU A 270 13.81 -2.23 -15.00
C LEU A 270 13.68 -2.04 -13.49
N CYS A 271 12.45 -1.94 -12.98
CA CYS A 271 12.20 -1.80 -11.54
C CYS A 271 12.73 -3.00 -10.75
N SER A 272 12.54 -4.22 -11.27
CA SER A 272 13.04 -5.44 -10.64
C SER A 272 14.57 -5.50 -10.61
N VAL A 273 15.23 -5.09 -11.68
CA VAL A 273 16.69 -5.02 -11.75
C VAL A 273 17.25 -3.95 -10.81
N VAL A 274 16.62 -2.78 -10.74
CA VAL A 274 17.02 -1.72 -9.79
C VAL A 274 16.91 -2.22 -8.35
N SER A 275 15.80 -2.89 -7.98
CA SER A 275 15.64 -3.51 -6.65
C SER A 275 16.68 -4.58 -6.39
N LEU A 276 16.96 -5.44 -7.38
CA LEU A 276 17.95 -6.51 -7.27
C LEU A 276 19.36 -5.96 -7.08
N ILE A 277 19.77 -4.98 -7.87
CA ILE A 277 21.09 -4.32 -7.76
C ILE A 277 21.20 -3.67 -6.38
N SER A 278 20.19 -2.93 -5.93
CA SER A 278 20.19 -2.32 -4.61
C SER A 278 20.33 -3.39 -3.51
N ALA A 279 19.61 -4.51 -3.62
CA ALA A 279 19.70 -5.62 -2.67
C ALA A 279 21.11 -6.24 -2.63
N VAL A 280 21.75 -6.47 -3.78
CA VAL A 280 23.13 -6.94 -3.86
C VAL A 280 24.11 -5.94 -3.23
N LEU A 281 23.94 -4.66 -3.52
CA LEU A 281 24.79 -3.60 -2.97
C LEU A 281 24.62 -3.44 -1.44
N PHE A 282 23.43 -3.69 -0.87
CA PHE A 282 23.24 -3.78 0.58
C PHE A 282 24.13 -4.87 1.21
N LEU A 283 24.22 -6.03 0.55
CA LEU A 283 25.06 -7.13 1.05
C LEU A 283 26.56 -6.84 0.95
N LEU A 284 26.97 -6.14 -0.11
CA LEU A 284 28.39 -5.82 -0.38
C LEU A 284 28.92 -4.68 0.51
N ASN A 285 28.08 -3.71 0.85
CA ASN A 285 28.50 -2.52 1.61
C ASN A 285 28.29 -2.65 3.13
N GLY A 286 27.76 -3.78 3.60
CA GLY A 286 27.56 -4.05 5.01
C GLY A 286 26.70 -2.99 5.69
N SER A 287 27.12 -2.55 6.89
CA SER A 287 26.35 -1.65 7.73
C SER A 287 26.68 -0.15 7.59
N ASN A 288 27.22 0.30 6.47
CA ASN A 288 27.41 1.74 6.24
C ASN A 288 26.07 2.46 6.03
N LEU A 289 25.64 3.24 7.02
CA LEU A 289 24.32 3.86 7.07
C LEU A 289 24.07 4.85 5.91
N ILE A 290 25.06 5.66 5.55
CA ILE A 290 24.89 6.63 4.46
C ILE A 290 24.65 5.91 3.14
N VAL A 291 25.42 4.86 2.88
CA VAL A 291 25.23 4.02 1.68
C VAL A 291 23.85 3.35 1.72
N GLN A 292 23.42 2.85 2.88
CA GLN A 292 22.09 2.26 3.03
C GLN A 292 20.95 3.26 2.74
N TYR A 293 21.09 4.53 3.10
CA TYR A 293 20.10 5.55 2.75
C TYR A 293 20.01 5.77 1.22
N VAL A 294 21.16 5.88 0.56
CA VAL A 294 21.18 5.99 -0.92
C VAL A 294 20.58 4.75 -1.58
N LEU A 295 20.97 3.57 -1.11
CA LEU A 295 20.44 2.32 -1.63
C LEU A 295 18.95 2.17 -1.35
N SER A 296 18.46 2.61 -0.18
CA SER A 296 17.03 2.56 0.15
C SER A 296 16.18 3.39 -0.80
N PHE A 297 16.68 4.53 -1.28
CA PHE A 297 16.01 5.35 -2.29
C PHE A 297 15.77 4.58 -3.59
N PHE A 298 16.81 3.96 -4.15
CA PHE A 298 16.69 3.17 -5.39
C PHE A 298 15.88 1.89 -5.16
N PHE A 299 16.07 1.24 -4.03
CA PHE A 299 15.34 0.05 -3.62
C PHE A 299 13.84 0.31 -3.54
N GLY A 300 13.44 1.39 -2.87
CA GLY A 300 12.06 1.85 -2.82
C GLY A 300 11.50 2.19 -4.19
N GLY A 301 12.30 2.83 -5.06
CA GLY A 301 11.96 3.12 -6.45
C GLY A 301 11.54 1.86 -7.23
N GLY A 302 12.25 0.76 -7.05
CA GLY A 302 11.92 -0.51 -7.68
C GLY A 302 10.71 -1.20 -7.05
N ILE A 303 10.67 -1.30 -5.71
CA ILE A 303 9.62 -2.02 -4.98
C ILE A 303 8.24 -1.39 -5.19
N PHE A 304 8.10 -0.09 -4.96
CA PHE A 304 6.80 0.57 -4.94
C PHE A 304 6.15 0.74 -6.31
N CYS A 305 6.92 0.61 -7.41
CA CYS A 305 6.38 0.62 -8.77
C CYS A 305 5.81 -0.73 -9.21
N THR A 306 6.18 -1.86 -8.57
CA THR A 306 5.89 -3.22 -9.04
C THR A 306 4.39 -3.49 -9.16
N TYR A 307 3.56 -3.10 -8.18
CA TYR A 307 2.12 -3.33 -8.21
C TYR A 307 1.42 -2.51 -9.30
N GLY A 308 1.75 -1.23 -9.41
CA GLY A 308 1.17 -0.34 -10.42
C GLY A 308 1.46 -0.80 -11.84
N LEU A 309 2.69 -1.24 -12.11
CA LEU A 309 3.08 -1.81 -13.40
C LEU A 309 2.37 -3.14 -13.69
N SER A 310 2.18 -3.98 -12.69
CA SER A 310 1.45 -5.25 -12.82
C SER A 310 -0.01 -5.01 -13.18
N LEU A 311 -0.66 -4.05 -12.52
CA LEU A 311 -2.03 -3.65 -12.84
C LEU A 311 -2.13 -3.04 -14.24
N ALA A 312 -1.16 -2.19 -14.61
CA ALA A 312 -1.08 -1.64 -15.95
C ALA A 312 -0.91 -2.72 -17.03
N ARG A 313 -0.08 -3.73 -16.77
CA ARG A 313 0.10 -4.89 -17.63
C ARG A 313 -1.20 -5.65 -17.84
N ALA A 314 -1.94 -5.94 -16.78
CA ALA A 314 -3.23 -6.61 -16.85
C ALA A 314 -4.22 -5.84 -17.73
N ASN A 315 -4.28 -4.52 -17.57
CA ASN A 315 -5.17 -3.68 -18.36
C ASN A 315 -4.85 -3.68 -19.86
N ASP A 316 -3.57 -3.84 -20.23
CA ASP A 316 -3.16 -3.96 -21.64
C ASP A 316 -3.53 -5.32 -22.26
N GLU A 317 -3.55 -6.40 -21.46
CA GLU A 317 -3.89 -7.75 -21.92
C GLU A 317 -5.40 -7.99 -22.03
N ILE A 318 -6.22 -7.20 -21.33
CA ILE A 318 -7.67 -7.37 -21.33
C ILE A 318 -8.28 -6.66 -22.53
N THR A 319 -8.82 -7.41 -23.47
CA THR A 319 -9.60 -6.89 -24.60
C THR A 319 -11.06 -6.63 -24.22
N ASP A 320 -11.64 -7.48 -23.37
CA ASP A 320 -13.02 -7.42 -22.90
C ASP A 320 -13.15 -6.59 -21.63
N LYS A 321 -13.73 -5.39 -21.74
CA LYS A 321 -13.93 -4.47 -20.60
C LYS A 321 -14.78 -5.08 -19.48
N THR A 322 -15.62 -6.08 -19.75
CA THR A 322 -16.41 -6.75 -18.71
C THR A 322 -15.56 -7.57 -17.76
N LYS A 323 -14.41 -8.08 -18.23
CA LYS A 323 -13.45 -8.86 -17.43
C LYS A 323 -12.49 -7.99 -16.63
N SER A 324 -12.34 -6.70 -16.96
CA SER A 324 -11.36 -5.83 -16.30
C SER A 324 -11.60 -5.71 -14.80
N VAL A 325 -12.85 -5.68 -14.36
CA VAL A 325 -13.20 -5.65 -12.93
C VAL A 325 -12.81 -6.96 -12.22
N GLN A 326 -13.07 -8.11 -12.86
CA GLN A 326 -12.69 -9.41 -12.27
C GLN A 326 -11.18 -9.56 -12.15
N VAL A 327 -10.43 -9.13 -13.17
CA VAL A 327 -8.97 -9.19 -13.17
C VAL A 327 -8.38 -8.24 -12.12
N ALA A 328 -8.86 -7.01 -12.02
CA ALA A 328 -8.39 -6.08 -10.98
C ALA A 328 -8.63 -6.63 -9.56
N ARG A 329 -9.79 -7.25 -9.32
CA ARG A 329 -10.09 -7.93 -8.05
C ARG A 329 -9.16 -9.09 -7.76
N ALA A 330 -8.85 -9.90 -8.77
CA ALA A 330 -7.94 -11.04 -8.60
C ALA A 330 -6.50 -10.57 -8.30
N LEU A 331 -6.03 -9.53 -8.97
CA LEU A 331 -4.73 -8.93 -8.69
C LEU A 331 -4.67 -8.40 -7.25
N LEU A 332 -5.71 -7.69 -6.83
CA LEU A 332 -5.78 -7.17 -5.48
C LEU A 332 -5.85 -8.29 -4.44
N PHE A 333 -6.66 -9.33 -4.70
CA PHE A 333 -6.72 -10.48 -3.82
C PHE A 333 -5.36 -11.17 -3.72
N SER A 334 -4.67 -11.37 -4.84
CA SER A 334 -3.34 -11.96 -4.88
C SER A 334 -2.31 -11.12 -4.12
N TYR A 335 -2.35 -9.79 -4.29
CA TYR A 335 -1.54 -8.86 -3.52
C TYR A 335 -1.80 -8.99 -2.01
N SER A 336 -3.07 -8.95 -1.59
CA SER A 336 -3.46 -9.02 -0.17
C SER A 336 -3.17 -10.39 0.44
N PHE A 337 -3.35 -11.46 -0.33
CA PHE A 337 -3.02 -12.82 0.10
C PHE A 337 -1.51 -12.98 0.31
N ALA A 338 -0.70 -12.49 -0.62
CA ALA A 338 0.75 -12.50 -0.49
C ALA A 338 1.22 -11.66 0.71
N SER A 339 0.59 -10.52 0.95
CA SER A 339 0.90 -9.64 2.08
C SER A 339 0.77 -10.34 3.44
N LEU A 340 -0.15 -11.30 3.55
CA LEU A 340 -0.34 -12.09 4.77
C LEU A 340 0.92 -12.87 5.17
N PHE A 341 1.65 -13.39 4.20
CA PHE A 341 2.86 -14.18 4.44
C PHE A 341 4.12 -13.33 4.54
N SER A 342 4.05 -12.08 4.15
CA SER A 342 5.21 -11.20 4.04
C SER A 342 5.98 -11.03 5.35
N PRO A 343 5.36 -10.65 6.49
CA PRO A 343 6.09 -10.47 7.75
C PRO A 343 6.68 -11.78 8.26
N LEU A 344 5.98 -12.91 8.04
CA LEU A 344 6.46 -14.24 8.44
C LEU A 344 7.71 -14.64 7.65
N LEU A 345 7.66 -14.48 6.33
CA LEU A 345 8.78 -14.81 5.45
C LEU A 345 10.02 -13.98 5.78
N MET A 346 9.83 -12.66 5.95
CA MET A 346 10.92 -11.75 6.31
C MET A 346 11.51 -12.06 7.69
N SER A 347 10.66 -12.23 8.70
CA SER A 347 11.09 -12.50 10.07
C SER A 347 11.78 -13.86 10.22
N TYR A 348 11.29 -14.87 9.51
CA TYR A 348 11.93 -16.19 9.49
C TYR A 348 13.33 -16.14 8.85
N ALA A 349 13.46 -15.44 7.73
CA ALA A 349 14.76 -15.24 7.10
C ALA A 349 15.71 -14.43 8.01
N MET A 350 15.20 -13.40 8.69
CA MET A 350 16.00 -12.61 9.64
C MET A 350 16.42 -13.41 10.87
N LYS A 351 15.58 -14.33 11.34
CA LYS A 351 15.94 -15.26 12.43
C LYS A 351 17.11 -16.17 12.05
N ILE A 352 17.20 -16.61 10.80
CA ILE A 352 18.25 -17.55 10.33
C ILE A 352 19.51 -16.80 9.92
N PHE A 353 19.39 -15.70 9.17
CA PHE A 353 20.49 -15.01 8.51
C PHE A 353 20.82 -13.65 9.14
N GLY A 354 20.25 -13.34 10.32
CA GLY A 354 20.39 -12.03 10.95
C GLY A 354 19.69 -10.92 10.16
N ALA A 355 20.09 -9.68 10.36
CA ALA A 355 19.45 -8.52 9.71
C ALA A 355 19.31 -8.69 8.19
N PHE A 356 20.36 -9.18 7.54
CA PHE A 356 20.38 -9.34 6.08
C PHE A 356 19.47 -10.43 5.52
N GLY A 357 18.87 -11.28 6.38
CA GLY A 357 17.75 -12.15 5.99
C GLY A 357 16.62 -11.39 5.30
N PHE A 358 16.36 -10.14 5.72
CA PHE A 358 15.45 -9.22 5.03
C PHE A 358 15.83 -9.06 3.55
N ILE A 359 17.08 -8.75 3.26
CA ILE A 359 17.57 -8.52 1.89
C ILE A 359 17.57 -9.81 1.05
N TYR A 360 17.92 -10.97 1.65
CA TYR A 360 17.88 -12.26 0.92
C TYR A 360 16.49 -12.59 0.40
N VAL A 361 15.43 -12.28 1.14
CA VAL A 361 14.06 -12.48 0.64
C VAL A 361 13.81 -11.65 -0.61
N TYR A 362 14.22 -10.39 -0.63
CA TYR A 362 14.08 -9.54 -1.83
C TYR A 362 14.89 -10.05 -3.02
N LEU A 363 16.10 -10.55 -2.80
CA LEU A 363 16.89 -11.18 -3.86
C LEU A 363 16.12 -12.31 -4.52
N VAL A 364 15.58 -13.23 -3.72
CA VAL A 364 14.79 -14.36 -4.24
C VAL A 364 13.55 -13.89 -4.99
N LEU A 365 12.80 -12.94 -4.42
CA LEU A 365 11.58 -12.42 -5.02
C LEU A 365 11.84 -11.74 -6.37
N TYR A 366 12.87 -10.89 -6.45
CA TYR A 366 13.13 -10.14 -7.69
C TYR A 366 13.89 -10.95 -8.74
N VAL A 367 14.74 -11.89 -8.35
CA VAL A 367 15.31 -12.88 -9.30
C VAL A 367 14.17 -13.71 -9.89
N GLY A 368 13.26 -14.23 -9.07
CA GLY A 368 12.10 -14.99 -9.53
C GLY A 368 11.20 -14.19 -10.48
N LEU A 369 10.92 -12.92 -10.14
CA LEU A 369 10.12 -12.03 -10.98
C LEU A 369 10.81 -11.73 -12.32
N ILE A 370 12.11 -11.47 -12.33
CA ILE A 370 12.89 -11.23 -13.56
C ILE A 370 12.85 -12.46 -14.45
N LEU A 371 13.17 -13.64 -13.92
CA LEU A 371 13.17 -14.90 -14.69
C LEU A 371 11.78 -15.16 -15.28
N PHE A 372 10.73 -15.01 -14.49
CA PHE A 372 9.36 -15.17 -14.97
C PHE A 372 8.99 -14.12 -16.03
N ALA A 373 9.33 -12.85 -15.81
CA ALA A 373 9.05 -11.78 -16.78
C ALA A 373 9.76 -12.00 -18.13
N LEU A 374 10.96 -12.61 -18.12
CA LEU A 374 11.70 -12.92 -19.36
C LEU A 374 10.98 -13.98 -20.21
N THR A 375 10.18 -14.88 -19.62
CA THR A 375 9.39 -15.86 -20.37
C THR A 375 8.13 -15.25 -21.02
N GLN A 376 7.73 -14.05 -20.61
CA GLN A 376 6.47 -13.45 -21.03
C GLN A 376 6.62 -12.61 -22.31
N LYS A 377 5.55 -12.55 -23.12
CA LYS A 377 5.52 -11.78 -24.36
C LYS A 377 5.44 -10.26 -24.10
N THR A 378 6.06 -9.48 -24.97
CA THR A 378 5.92 -8.02 -24.98
C THR A 378 4.66 -7.63 -25.75
N ILE A 379 3.83 -6.72 -25.18
CA ILE A 379 2.64 -6.22 -25.85
C ILE A 379 3.04 -5.12 -26.86
N PRO A 380 2.57 -5.19 -28.12
CA PRO A 380 2.81 -4.16 -29.14
C PRO A 380 2.30 -2.79 -28.69
N GLN A 381 2.92 -1.71 -29.17
CA GLN A 381 2.63 -0.35 -28.73
C GLN A 381 1.18 0.08 -29.00
N HIS A 382 0.60 -0.32 -30.14
CA HIS A 382 -0.78 0.03 -30.51
C HIS A 382 -1.84 -0.63 -29.62
N MET A 383 -1.50 -1.67 -28.86
CA MET A 383 -2.39 -2.36 -27.92
C MET A 383 -2.27 -1.81 -26.49
N ARG A 384 -1.31 -0.93 -26.21
CA ARG A 384 -1.06 -0.39 -24.88
C ARG A 384 -2.00 0.79 -24.58
N LYS A 385 -2.50 0.84 -23.36
CA LYS A 385 -3.29 1.97 -22.85
C LYS A 385 -2.38 2.90 -22.05
N GLU A 386 -2.64 4.20 -22.05
CA GLU A 386 -1.84 5.16 -21.28
C GLU A 386 -1.84 4.83 -19.78
N TYR A 387 -0.71 4.96 -19.12
CA TYR A 387 -0.54 4.63 -17.70
C TYR A 387 -1.40 5.53 -16.81
N ASN A 388 -1.51 6.82 -17.17
CA ASN A 388 -2.26 7.82 -16.41
C ASN A 388 -3.78 7.68 -16.52
N ASP A 389 -4.31 6.96 -17.51
CA ASP A 389 -5.74 6.67 -17.63
C ASP A 389 -6.20 5.53 -16.71
N ARG A 390 -5.27 4.98 -15.94
CA ARG A 390 -5.47 3.82 -15.09
C ARG A 390 -5.48 4.22 -13.65
N LEU A 391 -6.49 3.74 -12.96
CA LEU A 391 -6.56 3.82 -11.52
C LEU A 391 -5.57 2.84 -10.91
N VAL A 392 -4.46 3.36 -10.42
CA VAL A 392 -3.57 2.62 -9.53
C VAL A 392 -4.07 2.88 -8.11
N ALA A 393 -5.13 2.18 -7.72
CA ALA A 393 -5.50 2.18 -6.32
C ALA A 393 -4.60 1.20 -5.56
N ARG A 394 -4.23 1.55 -4.34
CA ARG A 394 -3.32 0.76 -3.49
C ARG A 394 -4.02 -0.28 -2.66
N THR A 395 -5.34 -0.34 -2.75
CA THR A 395 -6.17 -1.06 -1.81
C THR A 395 -7.40 -1.70 -2.43
N ALA A 396 -8.21 -2.33 -1.58
CA ALA A 396 -9.40 -3.09 -1.92
C ALA A 396 -10.48 -2.37 -2.78
N GLY A 397 -10.37 -1.07 -2.94
CA GLY A 397 -11.32 -0.24 -3.69
C GLY A 397 -11.24 -0.34 -5.22
N ILE A 398 -10.16 -0.90 -5.80
CA ILE A 398 -9.95 -0.94 -7.26
C ILE A 398 -11.13 -1.57 -8.01
N ALA A 399 -11.73 -2.60 -7.45
CA ALA A 399 -12.86 -3.28 -8.06
C ALA A 399 -14.13 -2.40 -8.14
N THR A 400 -14.27 -1.48 -7.19
CA THR A 400 -15.37 -0.53 -7.09
C THR A 400 -15.25 0.58 -8.13
N ILE A 401 -14.04 0.96 -8.48
CA ILE A 401 -13.69 2.06 -9.36
C ILE A 401 -14.10 1.81 -10.81
N GLN A 402 -13.87 0.59 -11.29
CA GLN A 402 -14.16 0.26 -12.69
C GLN A 402 -15.65 0.07 -12.99
N GLN A 403 -16.48 -0.27 -12.00
CA GLN A 403 -17.93 -0.41 -12.20
C GLN A 403 -18.65 0.93 -12.43
N ASN A 404 -18.20 2.00 -11.77
CA ASN A 404 -18.86 3.30 -11.86
C ASN A 404 -18.61 4.05 -13.18
N GLY A 405 -17.51 3.77 -13.88
CA GLY A 405 -17.25 4.32 -15.22
C GLY A 405 -18.30 3.95 -16.27
N ASN A 406 -18.99 2.82 -16.07
CA ASN A 406 -20.03 2.37 -17.00
C ASN A 406 -21.44 2.94 -16.71
N PHE A 407 -21.68 3.49 -15.52
CA PHE A 407 -22.98 4.09 -15.18
C PHE A 407 -23.09 5.55 -15.63
N ALA A 408 -22.00 6.31 -15.53
CA ALA A 408 -21.98 7.71 -16.00
C ALA A 408 -22.15 7.82 -17.52
N ASP A 409 -21.67 6.83 -18.30
CA ASP A 409 -21.88 6.78 -19.76
C ASP A 409 -23.31 6.38 -20.16
N ARG A 410 -24.12 5.81 -19.27
CA ARG A 410 -25.52 5.48 -19.55
C ARG A 410 -26.48 6.62 -19.25
N GLU A 411 -26.17 7.49 -18.29
CA GLU A 411 -26.99 8.68 -18.02
C GLU A 411 -26.79 9.81 -19.04
N ASN A 412 -25.61 9.89 -19.66
CA ASN A 412 -25.38 10.86 -20.75
C ASN A 412 -25.89 10.41 -22.13
N LYS A 413 -26.53 9.24 -22.24
CA LYS A 413 -27.16 8.74 -23.46
C LYS A 413 -28.71 8.69 -23.37
N LYS A 414 -29.29 9.20 -22.31
CA LYS A 414 -30.71 9.53 -22.19
C LYS A 414 -30.89 11.04 -22.13
#